data_d0bd062090c2ce6ef43d83595c10b9f8
#
_entry.id   d0bd062090c2ce6ef43d83595c10b9f8
#
_cell.length_a   1.000
_cell.length_b   1.000
_cell.length_c   1.000
_cell.angle_alpha   90.00
_cell.angle_beta   90.00
_cell.angle_gamma   90.00
#
_symmetry.space_group_name_H-M   'P 1'
#
loop_
_entity.id
_entity.type
_entity.pdbx_description
1 polymer ?
#
loop_
_entity_poly.entity_id
_entity_poly.type
_entity_poly.pdbx_seq_one_letter_code
_entity_poly.pdbx_strand_id
1 'polypeptide(L)'
;MLDSYASLTANWSYPTAIRFGAGRIGELADAVKAAGIARPLFVTDPGIAGLPIVARALAVLDGAGVPYSVFSKVDGNPTLANLDDGLEAYRAGGHDGVIAFGGGSAMDIGKTIAFMAGQSRPVWDFEDREDWWTRADANGIAPIVAVPTTAGTGSEVGRAAVITDPADHTKKIIFHPKMQPKLVIEDPELTVGLPPKITAWTGMDALSHSLEAWSSPFFHPQSAGIALEGMRLVKDWLPVAVKDGSRIEARAYMLIASSMGAVAFQKGLGAMHAMSHPCSSLRGTHHGLTNAVVMPYVLAFNAPAISEKLAALARYL
;
A
#
# COMPACT_ATOMS: atom_id res chain seq x y z
N MET A 1 20.85 4.48 31.17
CA MET A 1 20.19 3.55 32.12
C MET A 1 18.98 3.00 31.38
N LEU A 2 18.87 1.69 31.26
CA LEU A 2 17.71 1.04 30.67
C LEU A 2 16.53 1.29 31.61
N ASP A 3 15.57 2.10 31.16
CA ASP A 3 14.29 2.20 31.82
C ASP A 3 13.70 0.80 31.95
N SER A 4 13.02 0.56 33.05
CA SER A 4 12.59 -0.76 33.50
C SER A 4 11.99 -1.60 32.37
N TYR A 5 12.20 -2.92 32.35
CA TYR A 5 11.61 -3.88 31.40
C TYR A 5 10.09 -3.72 31.23
N ALA A 6 9.41 -3.08 32.13
CA ALA A 6 7.98 -2.77 32.08
C ALA A 6 7.59 -1.82 30.90
N SER A 7 8.54 -1.03 30.38
CA SER A 7 8.31 -0.16 29.21
C SER A 7 8.49 -0.87 27.86
N LEU A 8 9.01 -2.11 27.88
CA LEU A 8 9.27 -2.89 26.64
C LEU A 8 8.04 -3.68 26.22
N THR A 9 6.96 -2.97 25.90
CA THR A 9 5.70 -3.59 25.45
C THR A 9 5.34 -3.11 24.04
N ALA A 10 4.86 -4.03 23.18
CA ALA A 10 4.34 -3.70 21.84
C ALA A 10 3.43 -4.81 21.30
N ASN A 11 2.54 -4.42 20.38
CA ASN A 11 1.78 -5.35 19.56
C ASN A 11 2.35 -5.32 18.13
N TRP A 12 2.69 -6.49 17.59
CA TRP A 12 3.30 -6.61 16.27
C TRP A 12 2.39 -7.37 15.32
N SER A 13 2.29 -6.86 14.09
CA SER A 13 1.57 -7.51 13.00
C SER A 13 2.48 -7.66 11.79
N TYR A 14 2.43 -8.83 11.17
CA TYR A 14 3.17 -9.14 9.95
C TYR A 14 2.23 -9.27 8.77
N PRO A 15 2.75 -9.06 7.53
CA PRO A 15 1.94 -9.14 6.33
C PRO A 15 1.39 -10.56 6.14
N THR A 16 0.41 -10.64 5.25
CA THR A 16 -0.21 -11.86 4.74
C THR A 16 0.74 -12.72 3.92
N ALA A 17 0.22 -13.83 3.36
CA ALA A 17 0.96 -14.66 2.41
C ALA A 17 1.24 -13.90 1.11
N ILE A 18 2.50 -13.86 0.70
CA ILE A 18 2.96 -13.18 -0.53
C ILE A 18 3.48 -14.24 -1.50
N ARG A 19 2.97 -14.22 -2.73
CA ARG A 19 3.51 -14.94 -3.88
C ARG A 19 4.39 -14.00 -4.66
N PHE A 20 5.69 -14.05 -4.41
CA PHE A 20 6.67 -13.15 -5.01
C PHE A 20 7.40 -13.83 -6.17
N GLY A 21 7.59 -13.09 -7.28
CA GLY A 21 8.44 -13.49 -8.42
C GLY A 21 7.86 -13.13 -9.78
N ALA A 22 8.74 -13.12 -10.79
CA ALA A 22 8.36 -12.85 -12.18
C ALA A 22 7.42 -13.94 -12.72
N GLY A 23 6.39 -13.51 -13.44
CA GLY A 23 5.37 -14.41 -14.01
C GLY A 23 4.31 -14.91 -13.03
N ARG A 24 4.41 -14.57 -11.75
CA ARG A 24 3.47 -15.07 -10.72
C ARG A 24 2.04 -14.56 -10.87
N ILE A 25 1.80 -13.55 -11.72
CA ILE A 25 0.43 -13.15 -12.11
C ILE A 25 -0.35 -14.32 -12.73
N GLY A 26 0.33 -15.29 -13.35
CA GLY A 26 -0.28 -16.52 -13.84
C GLY A 26 -0.98 -17.36 -12.78
N GLU A 27 -0.72 -17.12 -11.50
CA GLU A 27 -1.36 -17.78 -10.36
C GLU A 27 -2.60 -17.02 -9.82
N LEU A 28 -3.06 -15.96 -10.52
CA LEU A 28 -4.14 -15.11 -10.00
C LEU A 28 -5.43 -15.89 -9.74
N ALA A 29 -5.85 -16.78 -10.63
CA ALA A 29 -7.06 -17.57 -10.45
C ALA A 29 -6.96 -18.51 -9.24
N ASP A 30 -5.78 -19.12 -9.03
CA ASP A 30 -5.53 -19.95 -7.85
C ASP A 30 -5.49 -19.13 -6.57
N ALA A 31 -4.92 -17.91 -6.61
CA ALA A 31 -4.91 -16.98 -5.49
C ALA A 31 -6.33 -16.57 -5.08
N VAL A 32 -7.18 -16.25 -6.06
CA VAL A 32 -8.60 -15.90 -5.85
C VAL A 32 -9.33 -17.06 -5.17
N LYS A 33 -9.16 -18.29 -5.69
CA LYS A 33 -9.75 -19.49 -5.10
C LYS A 33 -9.22 -19.75 -3.68
N ALA A 34 -7.92 -19.61 -3.45
CA ALA A 34 -7.30 -19.80 -2.14
C ALA A 34 -7.79 -18.75 -1.12
N ALA A 35 -8.13 -17.54 -1.58
CA ALA A 35 -8.74 -16.51 -0.75
C ALA A 35 -10.23 -16.77 -0.42
N GLY A 36 -10.84 -17.80 -1.03
CA GLY A 36 -12.26 -18.13 -0.86
C GLY A 36 -13.19 -17.27 -1.69
N ILE A 37 -12.72 -16.72 -2.81
CA ILE A 37 -13.47 -15.82 -3.70
C ILE A 37 -13.91 -16.64 -4.93
N ALA A 38 -15.20 -16.56 -5.28
CA ALA A 38 -15.75 -17.20 -6.46
C ALA A 38 -16.07 -16.21 -7.59
N ARG A 39 -16.40 -14.96 -7.24
CA ARG A 39 -16.75 -13.90 -8.19
C ARG A 39 -16.16 -12.56 -7.74
N PRO A 40 -14.87 -12.31 -7.98
CA PRO A 40 -14.24 -11.06 -7.56
C PRO A 40 -14.71 -9.85 -8.37
N LEU A 41 -14.75 -8.66 -7.73
CA LEU A 41 -14.67 -7.38 -8.42
C LEU A 41 -13.20 -7.07 -8.66
N PHE A 42 -12.78 -6.92 -9.92
CA PHE A 42 -11.44 -6.51 -10.30
C PHE A 42 -11.36 -4.99 -10.30
N VAL A 43 -10.69 -4.43 -9.28
CA VAL A 43 -10.55 -2.99 -9.08
C VAL A 43 -9.20 -2.52 -9.58
N THR A 44 -9.19 -1.56 -10.49
CA THR A 44 -7.99 -0.97 -11.07
C THR A 44 -8.19 0.54 -11.32
N ASP A 45 -7.18 1.24 -11.78
CA ASP A 45 -7.30 2.66 -12.16
C ASP A 45 -7.39 2.84 -13.69
N PRO A 46 -7.98 3.96 -14.17
CA PRO A 46 -8.18 4.18 -15.59
C PRO A 46 -6.86 4.31 -16.38
N GLY A 47 -5.76 4.68 -15.69
CA GLY A 47 -4.46 4.85 -16.32
C GLY A 47 -3.84 3.53 -16.79
N ILE A 48 -4.20 2.42 -16.13
CA ILE A 48 -3.67 1.09 -16.50
C ILE A 48 -4.73 0.12 -17.03
N ALA A 49 -6.01 0.42 -16.89
CA ALA A 49 -7.11 -0.49 -17.28
C ALA A 49 -7.00 -1.01 -18.73
N GLY A 50 -6.48 -0.22 -19.66
CA GLY A 50 -6.25 -0.61 -21.06
C GLY A 50 -4.86 -1.19 -21.34
N LEU A 51 -3.99 -1.35 -20.36
CA LEU A 51 -2.62 -1.82 -20.58
C LEU A 51 -2.52 -3.36 -20.65
N PRO A 52 -1.49 -3.88 -21.33
CA PRO A 52 -1.28 -5.33 -21.47
C PRO A 52 -1.18 -6.08 -20.14
N ILE A 53 -0.73 -5.45 -19.07
CA ILE A 53 -0.63 -6.07 -17.73
C ILE A 53 -2.01 -6.42 -17.18
N VAL A 54 -3.03 -5.58 -17.40
CA VAL A 54 -4.42 -5.88 -17.00
C VAL A 54 -4.99 -6.97 -17.90
N ALA A 55 -4.83 -6.85 -19.23
CA ALA A 55 -5.29 -7.88 -20.14
C ALA A 55 -4.70 -9.27 -19.81
N ARG A 56 -3.42 -9.34 -19.42
CA ARG A 56 -2.76 -10.57 -18.97
C ARG A 56 -3.41 -11.14 -17.69
N ALA A 57 -3.70 -10.29 -16.71
CA ALA A 57 -4.36 -10.71 -15.48
C ALA A 57 -5.79 -11.24 -15.74
N LEU A 58 -6.55 -10.53 -16.58
CA LEU A 58 -7.91 -10.94 -16.94
C LEU A 58 -7.92 -12.25 -17.74
N ALA A 59 -6.96 -12.45 -18.65
CA ALA A 59 -6.82 -13.71 -19.40
C ALA A 59 -6.57 -14.93 -18.49
N VAL A 60 -5.92 -14.75 -17.36
CA VAL A 60 -5.74 -15.81 -16.34
C VAL A 60 -7.09 -16.19 -15.71
N LEU A 61 -7.93 -15.19 -15.40
CA LEU A 61 -9.26 -15.43 -14.85
C LEU A 61 -10.18 -16.08 -15.88
N ASP A 62 -10.17 -15.59 -17.13
CA ASP A 62 -10.95 -16.16 -18.24
C ASP A 62 -10.58 -17.61 -18.50
N GLY A 63 -9.28 -17.90 -18.58
CA GLY A 63 -8.77 -19.26 -18.80
C GLY A 63 -9.14 -20.26 -17.71
N ALA A 64 -9.36 -19.75 -16.49
CA ALA A 64 -9.81 -20.56 -15.35
C ALA A 64 -11.34 -20.57 -15.15
N GLY A 65 -12.09 -19.85 -16.00
CA GLY A 65 -13.54 -19.74 -15.87
C GLY A 65 -14.01 -18.99 -14.62
N VAL A 66 -13.19 -18.12 -14.06
CA VAL A 66 -13.57 -17.31 -12.90
C VAL A 66 -14.39 -16.09 -13.39
N PRO A 67 -15.68 -15.98 -13.02
CA PRO A 67 -16.49 -14.83 -13.41
C PRO A 67 -16.08 -13.59 -12.62
N TYR A 68 -15.92 -12.46 -13.28
CA TYR A 68 -15.55 -11.17 -12.67
C TYR A 68 -16.25 -10.01 -13.36
N SER A 69 -16.17 -8.83 -12.75
CA SER A 69 -16.40 -7.54 -13.40
C SER A 69 -15.22 -6.63 -13.13
N VAL A 70 -14.98 -5.67 -14.04
CA VAL A 70 -13.89 -4.68 -13.90
C VAL A 70 -14.47 -3.35 -13.46
N PHE A 71 -13.93 -2.78 -12.39
CA PHE A 71 -14.19 -1.42 -11.94
C PHE A 71 -12.91 -0.60 -12.06
N SER A 72 -12.93 0.47 -12.86
CA SER A 72 -11.76 1.31 -13.14
C SER A 72 -11.98 2.81 -12.91
N LYS A 73 -13.07 3.21 -12.24
CA LYS A 73 -13.34 4.61 -11.91
C LYS A 73 -12.63 4.98 -10.58
N VAL A 74 -11.31 5.02 -10.61
CA VAL A 74 -10.47 5.31 -9.44
C VAL A 74 -9.58 6.51 -9.74
N ASP A 75 -9.73 7.57 -8.97
CA ASP A 75 -8.89 8.77 -9.08
C ASP A 75 -7.51 8.57 -8.42
N GLY A 76 -6.52 9.37 -8.83
CA GLY A 76 -5.17 9.32 -8.26
C GLY A 76 -5.11 9.71 -6.77
N ASN A 77 -6.10 10.44 -6.28
CA ASN A 77 -6.41 10.64 -4.86
C ASN A 77 -7.84 10.16 -4.64
N PRO A 78 -8.04 8.93 -4.19
CA PRO A 78 -9.37 8.33 -4.09
C PRO A 78 -10.32 9.14 -3.21
N THR A 79 -11.57 9.23 -3.64
CA THR A 79 -12.63 10.00 -2.98
C THR A 79 -13.80 9.11 -2.57
N LEU A 80 -14.73 9.68 -1.78
CA LEU A 80 -15.99 9.01 -1.44
C LEU A 80 -16.79 8.59 -2.68
N ALA A 81 -16.80 9.41 -3.73
CA ALA A 81 -17.51 9.09 -4.98
C ALA A 81 -16.94 7.83 -5.66
N ASN A 82 -15.61 7.64 -5.66
CA ASN A 82 -15.02 6.41 -6.18
C ASN A 82 -15.44 5.18 -5.36
N LEU A 83 -15.55 5.33 -4.04
CA LEU A 83 -16.03 4.27 -3.16
C LEU A 83 -17.50 3.94 -3.42
N ASP A 84 -18.37 4.93 -3.53
CA ASP A 84 -19.80 4.75 -3.75
C ASP A 84 -20.08 4.05 -5.09
N ASP A 85 -19.44 4.52 -6.19
CA ASP A 85 -19.50 3.87 -7.51
C ASP A 85 -18.99 2.41 -7.46
N GLY A 86 -17.91 2.19 -6.72
CA GLY A 86 -17.33 0.85 -6.55
C GLY A 86 -18.22 -0.10 -5.75
N LEU A 87 -18.88 0.39 -4.72
CA LEU A 87 -19.86 -0.39 -3.92
C LEU A 87 -21.11 -0.72 -4.73
N GLU A 88 -21.58 0.21 -5.57
CA GLU A 88 -22.65 -0.06 -6.51
C GLU A 88 -22.28 -1.19 -7.46
N ALA A 89 -21.11 -1.10 -8.10
CA ALA A 89 -20.59 -2.14 -9.00
C ALA A 89 -20.44 -3.49 -8.29
N TYR A 90 -19.93 -3.50 -7.05
CA TYR A 90 -19.77 -4.70 -6.24
C TYR A 90 -21.10 -5.40 -5.98
N ARG A 91 -22.12 -4.64 -5.57
CA ARG A 91 -23.46 -5.17 -5.27
C ARG A 91 -24.20 -5.63 -6.51
N ALA A 92 -24.19 -4.81 -7.57
CA ALA A 92 -24.87 -5.11 -8.84
C ALA A 92 -24.33 -6.38 -9.50
N GLY A 93 -23.01 -6.63 -9.40
CA GLY A 93 -22.37 -7.83 -9.95
C GLY A 93 -22.50 -9.07 -9.06
N GLY A 94 -23.04 -8.96 -7.85
CA GLY A 94 -23.13 -10.06 -6.87
C GLY A 94 -21.74 -10.62 -6.53
N HIS A 95 -20.78 -9.71 -6.33
CA HIS A 95 -19.39 -10.08 -6.02
C HIS A 95 -19.24 -10.54 -4.57
N ASP A 96 -18.28 -11.44 -4.32
CA ASP A 96 -18.01 -12.03 -3.00
C ASP A 96 -16.58 -11.76 -2.50
N GLY A 97 -15.80 -10.99 -3.27
CA GLY A 97 -14.45 -10.58 -2.93
C GLY A 97 -13.91 -9.53 -3.90
N VAL A 98 -12.70 -9.07 -3.66
CA VAL A 98 -12.04 -8.03 -4.45
C VAL A 98 -10.66 -8.48 -4.88
N ILE A 99 -10.32 -8.22 -6.15
CA ILE A 99 -8.95 -8.17 -6.63
C ILE A 99 -8.57 -6.68 -6.71
N ALA A 100 -7.67 -6.22 -5.85
CA ALA A 100 -7.11 -4.87 -5.91
C ALA A 100 -5.85 -4.90 -6.78
N PHE A 101 -5.93 -4.40 -8.02
CA PHE A 101 -4.87 -4.46 -9.02
C PHE A 101 -4.43 -3.06 -9.42
N GLY A 102 -3.22 -2.65 -9.08
CA GLY A 102 -2.73 -1.31 -9.45
C GLY A 102 -1.74 -0.72 -8.45
N GLY A 103 -1.66 0.61 -8.45
CA GLY A 103 -0.93 1.38 -7.45
C GLY A 103 -1.74 1.62 -6.17
N GLY A 104 -1.22 2.49 -5.29
CA GLY A 104 -1.85 2.78 -3.98
C GLY A 104 -3.32 3.14 -4.05
N SER A 105 -3.74 3.94 -5.05
CA SER A 105 -5.13 4.37 -5.19
C SER A 105 -6.09 3.21 -5.48
N ALA A 106 -5.72 2.31 -6.41
CA ALA A 106 -6.52 1.12 -6.72
C ALA A 106 -6.55 0.14 -5.54
N MET A 107 -5.41 0.01 -4.81
CA MET A 107 -5.33 -0.77 -3.58
C MET A 107 -6.27 -0.23 -2.52
N ASP A 108 -6.25 1.08 -2.28
CA ASP A 108 -7.01 1.71 -1.21
C ASP A 108 -8.52 1.65 -1.49
N ILE A 109 -8.95 1.94 -2.73
CA ILE A 109 -10.36 1.78 -3.12
C ILE A 109 -10.79 0.31 -3.06
N GLY A 110 -9.98 -0.61 -3.60
CA GLY A 110 -10.29 -2.05 -3.55
C GLY A 110 -10.47 -2.57 -2.13
N LYS A 111 -9.57 -2.19 -1.22
CA LYS A 111 -9.67 -2.54 0.20
C LYS A 111 -10.89 -1.91 0.87
N THR A 112 -11.19 -0.65 0.54
CA THR A 112 -12.33 0.04 1.15
C THR A 112 -13.66 -0.49 0.63
N ILE A 113 -13.77 -0.85 -0.67
CA ILE A 113 -14.94 -1.55 -1.21
C ILE A 113 -15.17 -2.87 -0.48
N ALA A 114 -14.12 -3.69 -0.34
CA ALA A 114 -14.20 -4.97 0.36
C ALA A 114 -14.62 -4.79 1.84
N PHE A 115 -14.07 -3.77 2.50
CA PHE A 115 -14.40 -3.43 3.88
C PHE A 115 -15.87 -3.01 4.01
N MET A 116 -16.32 -2.11 3.14
CA MET A 116 -17.67 -1.53 3.20
C MET A 116 -18.77 -2.42 2.61
N ALA A 117 -18.43 -3.54 1.99
CA ALA A 117 -19.38 -4.43 1.29
C ALA A 117 -20.59 -4.84 2.15
N GLY A 118 -20.34 -5.18 3.41
CA GLY A 118 -21.39 -5.56 4.38
C GLY A 118 -21.57 -4.60 5.55
N GLN A 119 -21.01 -3.37 5.48
CA GLN A 119 -21.21 -2.37 6.54
C GLN A 119 -22.51 -1.61 6.36
N SER A 120 -23.14 -1.22 7.49
CA SER A 120 -24.35 -0.40 7.51
C SER A 120 -24.12 1.06 7.92
N ARG A 121 -22.90 1.38 8.42
CA ARG A 121 -22.50 2.73 8.83
C ARG A 121 -21.80 3.46 7.70
N PRO A 122 -21.79 4.81 7.68
CA PRO A 122 -20.93 5.59 6.78
C PRO A 122 -19.45 5.25 6.96
N VAL A 123 -18.66 5.34 5.88
CA VAL A 123 -17.23 5.02 5.90
C VAL A 123 -16.45 5.84 6.93
N TRP A 124 -16.85 7.09 7.15
CA TRP A 124 -16.18 7.99 8.11
C TRP A 124 -16.33 7.58 9.57
N ASP A 125 -17.31 6.73 9.90
CA ASP A 125 -17.44 6.14 11.24
C ASP A 125 -16.32 5.15 11.57
N PHE A 126 -15.48 4.80 10.58
CA PHE A 126 -14.37 3.85 10.68
C PHE A 126 -13.01 4.53 10.44
N GLU A 127 -12.94 5.86 10.54
CA GLU A 127 -11.67 6.58 10.53
C GLU A 127 -10.74 6.00 11.62
N ASP A 128 -9.43 5.93 11.32
CA ASP A 128 -8.40 5.42 12.24
C ASP A 128 -8.20 6.38 13.42
N ARG A 129 -9.16 6.34 14.31
CA ARG A 129 -9.19 7.10 15.57
C ARG A 129 -9.50 6.14 16.70
N GLU A 130 -8.62 6.09 17.70
CA GLU A 130 -8.85 5.26 18.89
C GLU A 130 -9.29 3.83 18.53
N ASP A 131 -10.47 3.43 18.98
CA ASP A 131 -11.07 2.11 18.75
C ASP A 131 -12.20 2.09 17.72
N TRP A 132 -12.35 3.14 16.89
CA TRP A 132 -13.48 3.28 15.96
C TRP A 132 -13.60 2.10 14.98
N TRP A 133 -12.50 1.46 14.65
CA TRP A 133 -12.51 0.25 13.83
C TRP A 133 -13.35 -0.90 14.44
N THR A 134 -13.56 -0.91 15.76
CA THR A 134 -14.38 -1.91 16.45
C THR A 134 -15.87 -1.77 16.16
N ARG A 135 -16.30 -0.65 15.58
CA ARG A 135 -17.69 -0.42 15.15
C ARG A 135 -18.09 -1.23 13.93
N ALA A 136 -17.10 -1.81 13.22
CA ALA A 136 -17.34 -2.56 12.00
C ALA A 136 -17.89 -3.96 12.29
N ASP A 137 -18.85 -4.41 11.45
CA ASP A 137 -19.16 -5.83 11.36
C ASP A 137 -18.02 -6.56 10.64
N ALA A 138 -17.19 -7.23 11.41
CA ALA A 138 -16.04 -7.95 10.90
C ALA A 138 -16.40 -9.15 9.98
N ASN A 139 -17.67 -9.62 10.01
CA ASN A 139 -18.15 -10.69 9.13
C ASN A 139 -18.65 -10.16 7.79
N GLY A 140 -18.99 -8.87 7.74
CA GLY A 140 -19.37 -8.18 6.51
C GLY A 140 -18.19 -7.73 5.64
N ILE A 141 -16.95 -8.00 6.04
CA ILE A 141 -15.75 -7.61 5.28
C ILE A 141 -15.41 -8.71 4.29
N ALA A 142 -15.43 -8.37 3.00
CA ALA A 142 -15.12 -9.30 1.92
C ALA A 142 -13.60 -9.62 1.84
N PRO A 143 -13.21 -10.81 1.38
CA PRO A 143 -11.81 -11.17 1.17
C PRO A 143 -11.18 -10.38 0.02
N ILE A 144 -9.86 -10.16 0.10
CA ILE A 144 -9.08 -9.37 -0.84
C ILE A 144 -7.87 -10.17 -1.34
N VAL A 145 -7.64 -10.14 -2.64
CA VAL A 145 -6.35 -10.48 -3.27
C VAL A 145 -5.75 -9.19 -3.80
N ALA A 146 -4.51 -8.89 -3.47
CA ALA A 146 -3.82 -7.67 -3.89
C ALA A 146 -2.72 -7.97 -4.91
N VAL A 147 -2.61 -7.14 -5.94
CA VAL A 147 -1.61 -7.24 -7.01
C VAL A 147 -1.04 -5.86 -7.27
N PRO A 148 0.08 -5.47 -6.63
CA PRO A 148 0.68 -4.16 -6.83
C PRO A 148 1.33 -4.06 -8.22
N THR A 149 1.19 -2.89 -8.85
CA THR A 149 1.86 -2.54 -10.10
C THR A 149 2.84 -1.38 -9.94
N THR A 150 3.00 -0.88 -8.73
CA THR A 150 3.97 0.15 -8.32
C THR A 150 4.74 -0.31 -7.10
N ALA A 151 5.97 0.14 -6.95
CA ALA A 151 6.81 -0.12 -5.79
C ALA A 151 6.98 1.17 -4.96
N GLY A 152 6.06 1.44 -4.05
CA GLY A 152 6.06 2.68 -3.26
C GLY A 152 5.24 2.57 -1.98
N THR A 153 3.92 2.57 -2.09
CA THR A 153 3.01 2.61 -0.94
C THR A 153 3.06 1.36 -0.07
N GLY A 154 3.30 0.19 -0.67
CA GLY A 154 3.20 -1.09 0.04
C GLY A 154 1.79 -1.38 0.56
N SER A 155 0.76 -0.75 -0.02
CA SER A 155 -0.62 -0.86 0.47
C SER A 155 -1.17 -2.29 0.41
N GLU A 156 -0.57 -3.16 -0.40
CA GLU A 156 -0.87 -4.59 -0.52
C GLU A 156 -0.62 -5.38 0.77
N VAL A 157 0.27 -4.92 1.64
CA VAL A 157 0.54 -5.55 2.94
C VAL A 157 -0.03 -4.74 4.11
N GLY A 158 -0.82 -3.69 3.82
CA GLY A 158 -1.39 -2.79 4.81
C GLY A 158 -2.82 -3.14 5.20
N ARG A 159 -3.21 -2.73 6.41
CA ARG A 159 -4.55 -2.89 7.00
C ARG A 159 -5.38 -1.63 6.96
N ALA A 160 -4.93 -0.64 6.22
CA ALA A 160 -5.56 0.68 6.11
C ALA A 160 -5.70 1.09 4.64
N ALA A 161 -6.56 2.05 4.40
CA ALA A 161 -6.74 2.73 3.12
C ALA A 161 -6.87 4.23 3.36
N VAL A 162 -6.43 5.03 2.40
CA VAL A 162 -6.50 6.50 2.46
C VAL A 162 -7.53 6.99 1.47
N ILE A 163 -8.59 7.63 1.98
CA ILE A 163 -9.67 8.21 1.18
C ILE A 163 -9.75 9.71 1.45
N THR A 164 -9.91 10.50 0.40
CA THR A 164 -10.09 11.95 0.53
C THR A 164 -11.55 12.28 0.83
N ASP A 165 -11.79 12.96 1.94
CA ASP A 165 -13.12 13.49 2.26
C ASP A 165 -13.35 14.76 1.44
N PRO A 166 -14.39 14.80 0.58
CA PRO A 166 -14.68 15.96 -0.23
C PRO A 166 -15.19 17.17 0.57
N ALA A 167 -15.67 16.97 1.80
CA ALA A 167 -16.24 18.01 2.63
C ALA A 167 -15.18 18.98 3.17
N ASP A 168 -14.01 18.45 3.51
CA ASP A 168 -12.91 19.23 4.11
C ASP A 168 -11.58 19.10 3.35
N HIS A 169 -11.57 18.34 2.25
CA HIS A 169 -10.40 18.02 1.44
C HIS A 169 -9.26 17.36 2.23
N THR A 170 -9.57 16.67 3.33
CA THR A 170 -8.57 15.94 4.11
C THR A 170 -8.47 14.49 3.67
N LYS A 171 -7.27 13.94 3.78
CA LYS A 171 -7.04 12.50 3.65
C LYS A 171 -7.34 11.83 4.97
N LYS A 172 -8.35 10.97 4.98
CA LYS A 172 -8.74 10.17 6.14
C LYS A 172 -8.28 8.73 5.96
N ILE A 173 -7.78 8.16 7.03
CA ILE A 173 -7.34 6.76 7.06
C ILE A 173 -8.52 5.94 7.56
N ILE A 174 -8.92 4.94 6.79
CA ILE A 174 -9.87 3.91 7.19
C ILE A 174 -9.07 2.68 7.56
N PHE A 175 -9.28 2.16 8.75
CA PHE A 175 -8.50 1.05 9.29
C PHE A 175 -9.39 -0.06 9.83
N HIS A 176 -9.01 -1.30 9.49
CA HIS A 176 -9.50 -2.49 10.18
C HIS A 176 -8.53 -3.66 9.96
N PRO A 177 -8.27 -4.52 10.98
CA PRO A 177 -7.35 -5.67 10.82
C PRO A 177 -7.67 -6.58 9.62
N LYS A 178 -8.95 -6.79 9.31
CA LYS A 178 -9.41 -7.61 8.18
C LYS A 178 -9.36 -6.92 6.80
N MET A 179 -8.96 -5.63 6.73
CA MET A 179 -8.65 -4.98 5.44
C MET A 179 -7.31 -5.45 4.87
N GLN A 180 -6.52 -6.18 5.64
CA GLN A 180 -5.33 -6.82 5.12
C GLN A 180 -5.70 -7.85 4.05
N PRO A 181 -5.14 -7.77 2.83
CA PRO A 181 -5.35 -8.77 1.80
C PRO A 181 -5.02 -10.17 2.30
N LYS A 182 -5.83 -11.16 1.97
CA LYS A 182 -5.58 -12.56 2.34
C LYS A 182 -4.39 -13.16 1.60
N LEU A 183 -4.15 -12.68 0.40
CA LEU A 183 -3.05 -13.11 -0.45
C LEU A 183 -2.60 -11.96 -1.33
N VAL A 184 -1.29 -11.85 -1.54
CA VAL A 184 -0.65 -10.85 -2.40
C VAL A 184 0.11 -11.56 -3.52
N ILE A 185 0.06 -11.03 -4.74
CA ILE A 185 0.93 -11.43 -5.84
C ILE A 185 1.84 -10.26 -6.17
N GLU A 186 3.10 -10.34 -5.80
CA GLU A 186 4.14 -9.37 -6.17
C GLU A 186 4.92 -9.89 -7.38
N ASP A 187 4.48 -9.49 -8.57
CA ASP A 187 5.12 -9.84 -9.83
C ASP A 187 5.86 -8.63 -10.41
N PRO A 188 7.21 -8.62 -10.41
CA PRO A 188 7.99 -7.49 -10.88
C PRO A 188 7.77 -7.18 -12.38
N GLU A 189 7.31 -8.13 -13.19
CA GLU A 189 6.98 -7.86 -14.59
C GLU A 189 5.84 -6.85 -14.76
N LEU A 190 4.94 -6.75 -13.77
CA LEU A 190 3.83 -5.79 -13.79
C LEU A 190 4.29 -4.33 -13.58
N THR A 191 5.52 -4.13 -13.12
CA THR A 191 6.09 -2.81 -12.86
C THR A 191 7.02 -2.30 -13.98
N VAL A 192 7.37 -3.14 -14.95
CA VAL A 192 8.34 -2.82 -16.02
C VAL A 192 7.90 -1.62 -16.87
N GLY A 193 6.59 -1.49 -17.12
CA GLY A 193 6.03 -0.39 -17.92
C GLY A 193 5.95 0.96 -17.20
N LEU A 194 6.32 1.05 -15.91
CA LEU A 194 6.30 2.31 -15.19
C LEU A 194 7.32 3.31 -15.74
N PRO A 195 6.89 4.55 -16.06
CA PRO A 195 7.81 5.60 -16.47
C PRO A 195 8.90 5.86 -15.42
N PRO A 196 10.12 6.24 -15.83
CA PRO A 196 11.23 6.51 -14.89
C PRO A 196 10.86 7.53 -13.79
N LYS A 197 10.08 8.55 -14.15
CA LYS A 197 9.61 9.58 -13.22
C LYS A 197 8.71 9.00 -12.12
N ILE A 198 7.77 8.15 -12.49
CA ILE A 198 6.88 7.48 -11.51
C ILE A 198 7.68 6.47 -10.68
N THR A 199 8.57 5.71 -11.31
CA THR A 199 9.49 4.79 -10.62
C THR A 199 10.30 5.52 -9.54
N ALA A 200 10.87 6.69 -9.86
CA ALA A 200 11.62 7.50 -8.91
C ALA A 200 10.74 7.98 -7.75
N TRP A 201 9.57 8.52 -8.05
CA TRP A 201 8.66 9.06 -7.03
C TRP A 201 8.14 7.98 -6.08
N THR A 202 7.71 6.85 -6.62
CA THR A 202 7.21 5.74 -5.78
C THR A 202 8.35 5.11 -4.98
N GLY A 203 9.54 4.94 -5.55
CA GLY A 203 10.70 4.43 -4.82
C GLY A 203 11.16 5.35 -3.68
N MET A 204 11.06 6.68 -3.86
CA MET A 204 11.33 7.63 -2.78
C MET A 204 10.25 7.59 -1.68
N ASP A 205 9.03 7.22 -2.02
CA ASP A 205 7.98 6.94 -1.05
C ASP A 205 8.32 5.72 -0.18
N ALA A 206 8.74 4.61 -0.80
CA ALA A 206 9.22 3.43 -0.09
C ALA A 206 10.41 3.74 0.85
N LEU A 207 11.32 4.65 0.41
CA LEU A 207 12.40 5.15 1.26
C LEU A 207 11.85 5.90 2.47
N SER A 208 10.89 6.81 2.25
CA SER A 208 10.31 7.63 3.31
C SER A 208 9.61 6.79 4.38
N HIS A 209 8.89 5.72 3.98
CA HIS A 209 8.28 4.76 4.90
C HIS A 209 9.32 4.11 5.83
N SER A 210 10.37 3.57 5.24
CA SER A 210 11.45 2.92 5.99
C SER A 210 12.18 3.91 6.90
N LEU A 211 12.48 5.12 6.40
CA LEU A 211 13.23 6.13 7.13
C LEU A 211 12.44 6.71 8.32
N GLU A 212 11.15 6.97 8.15
CA GLU A 212 10.29 7.42 9.25
C GLU A 212 10.06 6.31 10.29
N ALA A 213 9.82 5.08 9.85
CA ALA A 213 9.74 3.93 10.76
C ALA A 213 11.04 3.75 11.57
N TRP A 214 12.22 3.88 10.93
CA TRP A 214 13.50 3.84 11.62
C TRP A 214 13.65 4.97 12.64
N SER A 215 13.25 6.18 12.26
CA SER A 215 13.37 7.38 13.09
C SER A 215 12.36 7.42 14.24
N SER A 216 11.22 6.76 14.12
CA SER A 216 10.14 6.73 15.10
C SER A 216 10.66 6.32 16.50
N PRO A 217 10.18 6.98 17.58
CA PRO A 217 10.60 6.68 18.96
C PRO A 217 9.98 5.40 19.53
N PHE A 218 8.91 4.89 18.93
CA PHE A 218 8.19 3.74 19.48
C PHE A 218 9.04 2.47 19.50
N PHE A 219 8.80 1.62 20.50
CA PHE A 219 9.48 0.35 20.64
C PHE A 219 8.95 -0.68 19.65
N HIS A 220 9.73 -0.97 18.60
CA HIS A 220 9.40 -2.01 17.63
C HIS A 220 10.69 -2.47 16.92
N PRO A 221 11.53 -3.31 17.57
CA PRO A 221 12.83 -3.69 17.03
C PRO A 221 12.74 -4.47 15.71
N GLN A 222 11.69 -5.25 15.50
CA GLN A 222 11.50 -5.98 14.23
C GLN A 222 11.26 -5.01 13.07
N SER A 223 10.38 -4.01 13.22
CA SER A 223 10.20 -2.95 12.20
C SER A 223 11.49 -2.15 11.98
N ALA A 224 12.28 -1.91 13.02
CA ALA A 224 13.56 -1.22 12.87
C ALA A 224 14.53 -2.01 11.98
N GLY A 225 14.64 -3.33 12.17
CA GLY A 225 15.47 -4.19 11.32
C GLY A 225 14.97 -4.26 9.87
N ILE A 226 13.65 -4.37 9.67
CA ILE A 226 13.01 -4.36 8.35
C ILE A 226 13.26 -3.02 7.64
N ALA A 227 13.11 -1.90 8.35
CA ALA A 227 13.34 -0.56 7.81
C ALA A 227 14.77 -0.35 7.31
N LEU A 228 15.77 -0.83 8.07
CA LEU A 228 17.19 -0.73 7.67
C LEU A 228 17.45 -1.44 6.34
N GLU A 229 17.01 -2.69 6.21
CA GLU A 229 17.17 -3.44 4.97
C GLU A 229 16.37 -2.83 3.82
N GLY A 230 15.13 -2.36 4.09
CA GLY A 230 14.32 -1.64 3.10
C GLY A 230 15.04 -0.41 2.53
N MET A 231 15.69 0.39 3.38
CA MET A 231 16.47 1.55 2.95
C MET A 231 17.68 1.15 2.12
N ARG A 232 18.39 0.08 2.48
CA ARG A 232 19.52 -0.45 1.70
C ARG A 232 19.08 -0.87 0.31
N LEU A 233 17.97 -1.61 0.20
CA LEU A 233 17.42 -2.05 -1.09
C LEU A 233 17.05 -0.85 -1.96
N VAL A 234 16.41 0.18 -1.41
CA VAL A 234 16.09 1.39 -2.19
C VAL A 234 17.36 2.09 -2.67
N LYS A 235 18.37 2.25 -1.80
CA LYS A 235 19.65 2.87 -2.16
C LYS A 235 20.32 2.14 -3.32
N ASP A 236 20.36 0.81 -3.28
CA ASP A 236 21.08 0.01 -4.25
C ASP A 236 20.31 -0.12 -5.58
N TRP A 237 18.99 -0.23 -5.54
CA TRP A 237 18.19 -0.64 -6.69
C TRP A 237 17.31 0.45 -7.31
N LEU A 238 16.93 1.49 -6.57
CA LEU A 238 16.13 2.57 -7.17
C LEU A 238 16.85 3.29 -8.31
N PRO A 239 18.14 3.66 -8.18
CA PRO A 239 18.85 4.29 -9.30
C PRO A 239 18.93 3.37 -10.54
N VAL A 240 19.06 2.07 -10.34
CA VAL A 240 19.07 1.08 -11.43
C VAL A 240 17.70 1.00 -12.11
N ALA A 241 16.62 0.86 -11.33
CA ALA A 241 15.25 0.78 -11.86
C ALA A 241 14.82 2.05 -12.59
N VAL A 242 15.26 3.23 -12.14
CA VAL A 242 14.97 4.53 -12.80
C VAL A 242 15.74 4.65 -14.10
N LYS A 243 17.01 4.24 -14.14
CA LYS A 243 17.86 4.32 -15.33
C LYS A 243 17.45 3.32 -16.41
N ASP A 244 17.09 2.12 -16.01
CA ASP A 244 16.66 1.03 -16.89
C ASP A 244 15.47 0.29 -16.28
N GLY A 245 14.26 0.72 -16.65
CA GLY A 245 13.01 0.14 -16.16
C GLY A 245 12.76 -1.30 -16.61
N SER A 246 13.52 -1.83 -17.56
CA SER A 246 13.41 -3.22 -18.03
C SER A 246 14.15 -4.23 -17.12
N ARG A 247 14.98 -3.74 -16.20
CA ARG A 247 15.73 -4.58 -15.26
C ARG A 247 14.80 -5.22 -14.23
N ILE A 248 14.36 -6.44 -14.53
CA ILE A 248 13.43 -7.22 -13.65
C ILE A 248 13.98 -7.38 -12.23
N GLU A 249 15.28 -7.61 -12.09
CA GLU A 249 15.92 -7.72 -10.78
C GLU A 249 15.75 -6.44 -9.95
N ALA A 250 15.98 -5.27 -10.56
CA ALA A 250 15.80 -3.99 -9.87
C ALA A 250 14.31 -3.75 -9.52
N ARG A 251 13.39 -4.09 -10.43
CA ARG A 251 11.96 -4.05 -10.15
C ARG A 251 11.56 -4.96 -8.99
N ALA A 252 12.13 -6.17 -8.95
CA ALA A 252 11.90 -7.13 -7.89
C ALA A 252 12.35 -6.60 -6.51
N TYR A 253 13.58 -6.10 -6.42
CA TYR A 253 14.07 -5.54 -5.17
C TYR A 253 13.32 -4.27 -4.74
N MET A 254 12.83 -3.46 -5.69
CA MET A 254 11.99 -2.31 -5.35
C MET A 254 10.61 -2.71 -4.80
N LEU A 255 9.96 -3.77 -5.31
CA LEU A 255 8.73 -4.31 -4.72
C LEU A 255 8.98 -4.80 -3.30
N ILE A 256 10.05 -5.58 -3.08
CA ILE A 256 10.44 -6.02 -1.74
C ILE A 256 10.66 -4.82 -0.81
N ALA A 257 11.40 -3.80 -1.25
CA ALA A 257 11.65 -2.60 -0.44
C ALA A 257 10.36 -1.84 -0.09
N SER A 258 9.41 -1.79 -1.02
CA SER A 258 8.10 -1.18 -0.83
C SER A 258 7.29 -1.90 0.25
N SER A 259 7.14 -3.22 0.13
CA SER A 259 6.43 -4.03 1.12
C SER A 259 7.12 -4.01 2.50
N MET A 260 8.46 -4.02 2.53
CA MET A 260 9.23 -3.88 3.77
C MET A 260 8.97 -2.53 4.46
N GLY A 261 8.96 -1.43 3.71
CA GLY A 261 8.64 -0.09 4.23
C GLY A 261 7.24 -0.04 4.84
N ALA A 262 6.26 -0.61 4.15
CA ALA A 262 4.88 -0.68 4.62
C ALA A 262 4.70 -1.56 5.86
N VAL A 263 5.43 -2.65 5.96
CA VAL A 263 5.47 -3.47 7.20
C VAL A 263 6.15 -2.70 8.32
N ALA A 264 7.24 -2.00 8.03
CA ALA A 264 8.02 -1.28 9.03
C ALA A 264 7.24 -0.10 9.64
N PHE A 265 6.42 0.60 8.88
CA PHE A 265 5.72 1.78 9.37
C PHE A 265 4.59 1.50 10.40
N GLN A 266 4.29 0.22 10.74
CA GLN A 266 3.54 -0.07 11.97
C GLN A 266 4.22 0.56 13.21
N LYS A 267 5.52 0.83 13.16
CA LYS A 267 6.26 1.56 14.19
C LYS A 267 5.90 3.04 14.24
N GLY A 268 5.23 3.57 13.22
CA GLY A 268 4.76 4.94 13.08
C GLY A 268 5.45 5.66 11.93
N LEU A 269 4.68 6.52 11.28
CA LEU A 269 5.14 7.54 10.33
C LEU A 269 5.38 8.86 11.08
N GLY A 270 5.86 9.89 10.37
CA GLY A 270 6.26 11.15 11.00
C GLY A 270 5.96 12.39 10.14
N ALA A 271 6.81 13.39 10.27
CA ALA A 271 6.59 14.72 9.70
C ALA A 271 6.59 14.76 8.17
N MET A 272 7.29 13.84 7.48
CA MET A 272 7.26 13.78 6.00
C MET A 272 5.83 13.50 5.53
N HIS A 273 5.21 12.45 6.05
CA HIS A 273 3.83 12.09 5.71
C HIS A 273 2.82 13.10 6.23
N ALA A 274 3.00 13.65 7.42
CA ALA A 274 2.15 14.70 7.96
C ALA A 274 2.13 15.97 7.08
N MET A 275 3.24 16.29 6.42
CA MET A 275 3.34 17.43 5.49
C MET A 275 2.86 17.06 4.08
N SER A 276 3.12 15.85 3.60
CA SER A 276 2.80 15.47 2.22
C SER A 276 1.30 15.20 2.00
N HIS A 277 0.58 14.72 3.00
CA HIS A 277 -0.86 14.45 2.90
C HIS A 277 -1.67 15.71 2.54
N PRO A 278 -1.56 16.84 3.29
CA PRO A 278 -2.25 18.08 2.91
C PRO A 278 -1.82 18.62 1.55
N CYS A 279 -0.53 18.53 1.19
CA CYS A 279 -0.07 18.95 -0.13
C CYS A 279 -0.72 18.14 -1.25
N SER A 280 -0.86 16.84 -1.07
CA SER A 280 -1.49 15.98 -2.05
C SER A 280 -3.00 16.24 -2.16
N SER A 281 -3.72 16.39 -1.05
CA SER A 281 -5.16 16.58 -1.06
C SER A 281 -5.57 17.98 -1.55
N LEU A 282 -4.84 19.04 -1.17
CA LEU A 282 -5.19 20.43 -1.49
C LEU A 282 -4.64 20.90 -2.85
N ARG A 283 -3.53 20.32 -3.32
CA ARG A 283 -2.78 20.79 -4.49
C ARG A 283 -2.59 19.71 -5.56
N GLY A 284 -3.05 18.49 -5.33
CA GLY A 284 -2.87 17.37 -6.27
C GLY A 284 -1.42 16.96 -6.50
N THR A 285 -0.50 17.29 -5.56
CA THR A 285 0.91 16.91 -5.72
C THR A 285 1.07 15.40 -5.62
N HIS A 286 2.01 14.84 -6.37
CA HIS A 286 2.32 13.41 -6.27
C HIS A 286 2.93 13.12 -4.89
N HIS A 287 2.34 12.19 -4.14
CA HIS A 287 2.68 11.90 -2.75
C HIS A 287 4.17 11.59 -2.56
N GLY A 288 4.72 10.62 -3.28
CA GLY A 288 6.12 10.23 -3.15
C GLY A 288 7.10 11.33 -3.59
N LEU A 289 6.73 12.15 -4.59
CA LEU A 289 7.54 13.35 -4.92
C LEU A 289 7.56 14.33 -3.76
N THR A 290 6.41 14.58 -3.13
CA THR A 290 6.34 15.52 -2.00
C THR A 290 7.15 14.99 -0.82
N ASN A 291 7.04 13.70 -0.49
CA ASN A 291 7.89 13.07 0.52
C ASN A 291 9.39 13.25 0.21
N ALA A 292 9.80 13.04 -1.03
CA ALA A 292 11.21 13.22 -1.44
C ALA A 292 11.68 14.67 -1.26
N VAL A 293 10.84 15.66 -1.60
CA VAL A 293 11.19 17.09 -1.48
C VAL A 293 11.30 17.54 -0.03
N VAL A 294 10.40 17.09 0.85
CA VAL A 294 10.42 17.50 2.27
C VAL A 294 11.43 16.70 3.11
N MET A 295 11.84 15.52 2.64
CA MET A 295 12.71 14.60 3.37
C MET A 295 13.97 15.26 3.96
N PRO A 296 14.81 16.00 3.19
CA PRO A 296 16.04 16.59 3.74
C PRO A 296 15.75 17.62 4.85
N TYR A 297 14.66 18.37 4.74
CA TYR A 297 14.27 19.35 5.75
C TYR A 297 13.77 18.70 7.02
N VAL A 298 12.96 17.64 6.90
CA VAL A 298 12.49 16.85 8.05
C VAL A 298 13.64 16.17 8.75
N LEU A 299 14.60 15.60 7.99
CA LEU A 299 15.80 15.00 8.58
C LEU A 299 16.64 16.03 9.34
N ALA A 300 16.86 17.21 8.76
CA ALA A 300 17.60 18.30 9.42
C ALA A 300 16.90 18.75 10.71
N PHE A 301 15.58 18.88 10.68
CA PHE A 301 14.77 19.25 11.86
C PHE A 301 14.85 18.17 12.96
N ASN A 302 14.76 16.90 12.59
CA ASN A 302 14.77 15.79 13.54
C ASN A 302 16.18 15.40 14.02
N ALA A 303 17.25 15.82 13.31
CA ALA A 303 18.63 15.36 13.55
C ALA A 303 19.05 15.43 15.03
N PRO A 304 18.76 16.48 15.81
CA PRO A 304 19.12 16.51 17.22
C PRO A 304 18.54 15.38 18.06
N ALA A 305 17.31 14.93 17.72
CA ALA A 305 16.60 13.89 18.43
C ALA A 305 16.95 12.46 17.96
N ILE A 306 17.47 12.31 16.73
CA ILE A 306 17.72 11.00 16.10
C ILE A 306 19.19 10.82 15.65
N SER A 307 20.12 11.62 16.17
CA SER A 307 21.54 11.60 15.76
C SER A 307 22.19 10.22 15.83
N GLU A 308 21.94 9.47 16.90
CA GLU A 308 22.46 8.11 17.06
C GLU A 308 21.89 7.15 16.00
N LYS A 309 20.59 7.27 15.70
CA LYS A 309 19.94 6.47 14.66
C LYS A 309 20.48 6.81 13.27
N LEU A 310 20.70 8.10 12.97
CA LEU A 310 21.31 8.53 11.71
C LEU A 310 22.75 8.04 11.59
N ALA A 311 23.54 8.10 12.66
CA ALA A 311 24.89 7.55 12.68
C ALA A 311 24.92 6.03 12.49
N ALA A 312 23.96 5.30 13.07
CA ALA A 312 23.82 3.86 12.86
C ALA A 312 23.44 3.55 11.41
N LEU A 313 22.47 4.29 10.85
CA LEU A 313 22.07 4.17 9.45
C LEU A 313 23.24 4.45 8.49
N ALA A 314 24.01 5.51 8.72
CA ALA A 314 25.15 5.85 7.88
C ALA A 314 26.26 4.78 7.89
N ARG A 315 26.40 4.03 8.99
CA ARG A 315 27.34 2.88 9.04
C ARG A 315 26.80 1.64 8.32
N TYR A 316 25.46 1.50 8.25
CA TYR A 316 24.82 0.36 7.61
C TYR A 316 24.76 0.51 6.09
N LEU A 317 24.48 1.72 5.60
CA LEU A 317 24.40 2.06 4.16
C LEU A 317 25.77 2.36 3.52
#